data_30a6fb6624a67692037d145eaeb23f82
#
_entry.id   30a6fb6624a67692037d145eaeb23f82
#
_cell.length_a   1.000
_cell.length_b   1.000
_cell.length_c   1.000
_cell.angle_alpha   90.00
_cell.angle_beta   90.00
_cell.angle_gamma   90.00
#
_symmetry.space_group_name_H-M   'P 1'
#
loop_
_entity.id
_entity.type
_entity.pdbx_description
1 polymer ?
#
loop_
_entity_poly.entity_id
_entity_poly.type
_entity_poly.pdbx_seq_one_letter_code
_entity_poly.pdbx_strand_id
1 'polypeptide(L)'
;MQADYYQKDCKSLKICVLIAFSLAWSAVSESQKQEIKVFLVVTIIILKFRMDTLSYKTISANKETVKKEWIVVDATDQILGRLGSKVAKLLRGKYKPNYTPHVDCGDNVIIINADKVKLTGNKWNDKVYLSYTGYPGGQREITPARLQAKPNGDDKLLRKVVKGMLPKNKLGAKLLGNMYVYAGSEHKHDAQNPKMIDINALK
;
A
#
# COMPACT_ATOMS: atom_id res chain seq x y z
N MET A 1 4.44 34.70 0.27
CA MET A 1 4.93 35.88 1.04
C MET A 1 4.14 36.19 2.34
N GLN A 2 3.11 35.43 2.72
CA GLN A 2 2.37 35.66 3.98
C GLN A 2 2.70 34.64 5.11
N ALA A 3 3.42 33.58 4.84
CA ALA A 3 3.77 32.57 5.85
C ALA A 3 4.99 32.94 6.73
N ASP A 4 5.86 33.82 6.24
CA ASP A 4 7.09 34.18 6.95
C ASP A 4 6.89 35.26 8.03
N TYR A 5 5.78 35.99 7.96
CA TYR A 5 5.47 37.05 8.94
C TYR A 5 5.02 36.47 10.29
N TYR A 6 4.28 35.38 10.33
CA TYR A 6 3.81 34.75 11.57
C TYR A 6 4.89 33.96 12.33
N GLN A 7 5.99 33.58 11.68
CA GLN A 7 7.07 32.84 12.33
C GLN A 7 8.07 33.72 13.09
N LYS A 8 8.18 35.00 12.75
CA LYS A 8 9.07 35.94 13.43
C LYS A 8 8.52 36.41 14.78
N ASP A 9 7.22 36.63 14.91
CA ASP A 9 6.61 37.10 16.16
C ASP A 9 6.57 36.04 17.26
N CYS A 10 6.51 34.76 16.90
CA CYS A 10 6.48 33.67 17.88
C CYS A 10 7.85 33.41 18.54
N LYS A 11 8.96 33.77 17.91
CA LYS A 11 10.30 33.68 18.53
C LYS A 11 10.57 34.83 19.49
N SER A 12 10.09 36.02 19.21
CA SER A 12 10.24 37.20 20.06
C SER A 12 9.47 37.05 21.38
N LEU A 13 8.24 36.57 21.33
CA LEU A 13 7.42 36.30 22.55
C LEU A 13 8.03 35.21 23.45
N LYS A 14 8.65 34.16 22.87
CA LYS A 14 9.31 33.10 23.66
C LYS A 14 10.54 33.64 24.43
N ILE A 15 11.30 34.54 23.84
CA ILE A 15 12.49 35.11 24.46
C ILE A 15 12.09 36.09 25.58
N CYS A 16 11.08 36.94 25.41
CA CYS A 16 10.58 37.83 26.46
C CYS A 16 10.02 37.06 27.68
N VAL A 17 9.30 35.96 27.43
CA VAL A 17 8.76 35.11 28.53
C VAL A 17 9.89 34.41 29.28
N LEU A 18 10.95 33.98 28.63
CA LEU A 18 12.11 33.34 29.26
C LEU A 18 12.93 34.32 30.12
N ILE A 19 13.09 35.56 29.67
CA ILE A 19 13.81 36.62 30.45
C ILE A 19 13.00 37.06 31.67
N ALA A 20 11.70 37.27 31.52
CA ALA A 20 10.82 37.59 32.66
C ALA A 20 10.79 36.46 33.70
N PHE A 21 10.86 35.21 33.24
CA PHE A 21 10.88 34.04 34.14
C PHE A 21 12.20 33.88 34.90
N SER A 22 13.35 34.25 34.29
CA SER A 22 14.66 34.16 34.96
C SER A 22 14.83 35.19 36.06
N LEU A 23 14.23 36.38 35.93
CA LEU A 23 14.28 37.45 36.93
C LEU A 23 13.36 37.20 38.15
N ALA A 24 12.22 36.51 37.93
CA ALA A 24 11.29 36.14 38.99
C ALA A 24 11.74 34.92 39.80
N TRP A 25 12.63 34.09 39.25
CA TRP A 25 13.04 32.81 39.84
C TRP A 25 13.93 32.95 41.07
N SER A 26 14.68 34.05 41.20
CA SER A 26 15.59 34.29 42.34
C SER A 26 14.90 34.70 43.64
N ALA A 27 13.63 35.13 43.59
CA ALA A 27 12.87 35.61 44.74
C ALA A 27 11.87 34.59 45.32
N VAL A 28 11.78 33.38 44.76
CA VAL A 28 10.77 32.36 45.13
C VAL A 28 11.39 31.34 46.10
N SER A 29 10.68 31.03 47.21
CA SER A 29 11.10 30.01 48.17
C SER A 29 11.15 28.59 47.56
N GLU A 30 11.97 27.71 48.16
CA GLU A 30 12.22 26.34 47.61
C GLU A 30 10.94 25.49 47.52
N SER A 31 10.03 25.65 48.48
CA SER A 31 8.72 24.97 48.49
C SER A 31 7.83 25.39 47.33
N GLN A 32 7.81 26.67 46.98
CA GLN A 32 7.04 27.20 45.85
C GLN A 32 7.65 26.82 44.49
N LYS A 33 8.96 26.62 44.43
CA LYS A 33 9.63 26.13 43.18
C LYS A 33 9.22 24.72 42.82
N GLN A 34 8.93 23.86 43.78
CA GLN A 34 8.44 22.50 43.52
C GLN A 34 7.01 22.51 42.98
N GLU A 35 6.12 23.31 43.53
CA GLU A 35 4.74 23.42 43.01
C GLU A 35 4.69 24.00 41.60
N ILE A 36 5.52 25.01 41.30
CA ILE A 36 5.63 25.61 39.99
C ILE A 36 6.17 24.59 38.96
N LYS A 37 7.14 23.74 39.33
CA LYS A 37 7.64 22.67 38.45
C LYS A 37 6.55 21.64 38.13
N VAL A 38 5.79 21.21 39.12
CA VAL A 38 4.67 20.26 38.91
C VAL A 38 3.60 20.88 38.01
N PHE A 39 3.24 22.14 38.27
CA PHE A 39 2.27 22.87 37.44
C PHE A 39 2.73 23.04 36.01
N LEU A 40 4.01 23.35 35.80
CA LEU A 40 4.63 23.46 34.45
C LEU A 40 4.62 22.11 33.72
N VAL A 41 4.96 21.02 34.38
CA VAL A 41 4.93 19.68 33.80
C VAL A 41 3.51 19.27 33.40
N VAL A 42 2.54 19.52 34.29
CA VAL A 42 1.11 19.25 34.02
C VAL A 42 0.62 20.10 32.85
N THR A 43 0.99 21.39 32.79
CA THR A 43 0.61 22.27 31.67
C THR A 43 1.24 21.86 30.37
N ILE A 44 2.50 21.40 30.37
CA ILE A 44 3.18 20.87 29.16
C ILE A 44 2.52 19.56 28.71
N ILE A 45 2.12 18.69 29.64
CA ILE A 45 1.39 17.46 29.33
C ILE A 45 0.02 17.78 28.73
N ILE A 46 -0.73 18.73 29.27
CA ILE A 46 -2.02 19.16 28.74
C ILE A 46 -1.87 19.82 27.37
N LEU A 47 -0.83 20.62 27.13
CA LEU A 47 -0.53 21.20 25.84
C LEU A 47 -0.13 20.15 24.78
N LYS A 48 0.55 19.08 25.19
CA LYS A 48 0.85 17.94 24.32
C LYS A 48 -0.39 17.09 24.00
N PHE A 49 -1.38 17.06 24.86
CA PHE A 49 -2.66 16.37 24.67
C PHE A 49 -3.70 17.23 23.92
N ARG A 50 -3.38 18.47 23.58
CA ARG A 50 -4.26 19.26 22.73
C ARG A 50 -4.22 18.67 21.33
N MET A 51 -5.16 17.76 21.07
CA MET A 51 -5.42 17.22 19.74
C MET A 51 -5.70 18.40 18.80
N ASP A 52 -4.80 18.63 17.87
CA ASP A 52 -5.04 19.59 16.79
C ASP A 52 -6.22 19.08 15.94
N THR A 53 -7.43 19.47 16.35
CA THR A 53 -8.67 19.14 15.63
C THR A 53 -8.73 19.72 14.22
N LEU A 54 -7.80 20.61 13.87
CA LEU A 54 -7.65 21.21 12.55
C LEU A 54 -6.76 20.40 11.59
N SER A 55 -6.14 19.29 12.03
CA SER A 55 -5.23 18.50 11.20
C SER A 55 -5.87 17.30 10.51
N TYR A 56 -7.20 17.19 10.44
CA TYR A 56 -7.89 16.22 9.58
C TYR A 56 -7.77 16.58 8.11
N LYS A 57 -6.52 16.79 7.67
CA LYS A 57 -6.24 16.93 6.24
C LYS A 57 -6.26 15.55 5.64
N THR A 58 -7.19 15.29 4.73
CA THR A 58 -7.20 14.05 3.95
C THR A 58 -5.91 13.95 3.16
N ILE A 59 -5.10 12.93 3.46
CA ILE A 59 -3.84 12.69 2.77
C ILE A 59 -4.18 12.01 1.44
N SER A 60 -3.90 12.71 0.34
CA SER A 60 -3.98 12.15 -1.01
C SER A 60 -2.56 11.85 -1.50
N ALA A 61 -2.33 10.62 -1.95
CA ALA A 61 -1.03 10.23 -2.49
C ALA A 61 -0.82 10.82 -3.89
N ASN A 62 0.39 11.32 -4.16
CA ASN A 62 0.85 11.75 -5.47
C ASN A 62 1.90 10.76 -6.00
N LYS A 63 2.23 10.85 -7.29
CA LYS A 63 3.25 9.98 -7.91
C LYS A 63 4.61 10.02 -7.20
N GLU A 64 4.98 11.16 -6.61
CA GLU A 64 6.25 11.39 -5.92
C GLU A 64 6.23 10.86 -4.47
N THR A 65 5.05 10.87 -3.83
CA THR A 65 4.92 10.45 -2.43
C THR A 65 4.67 8.95 -2.27
N VAL A 66 4.35 8.24 -3.35
CA VAL A 66 4.10 6.79 -3.34
C VAL A 66 5.42 6.03 -3.30
N LYS A 67 5.60 5.25 -2.24
CA LYS A 67 6.69 4.27 -2.13
C LYS A 67 6.19 2.91 -2.58
N LYS A 68 6.80 2.34 -3.63
CA LYS A 68 6.52 0.99 -4.12
C LYS A 68 7.52 0.01 -3.53
N GLU A 69 7.03 -1.08 -3.01
CA GLU A 69 7.83 -2.20 -2.51
C GLU A 69 7.77 -3.36 -3.49
N TRP A 70 8.75 -4.26 -3.39
CA TRP A 70 8.77 -5.51 -4.13
C TRP A 70 8.37 -6.65 -3.20
N ILE A 71 7.40 -7.44 -3.64
CA ILE A 71 6.79 -8.50 -2.83
C ILE A 71 6.87 -9.80 -3.61
N VAL A 72 7.40 -10.85 -2.97
CA VAL A 72 7.36 -12.22 -3.48
C VAL A 72 6.20 -12.96 -2.82
N VAL A 73 5.47 -13.68 -3.64
CA VAL A 73 4.31 -14.47 -3.26
C VAL A 73 4.49 -15.89 -3.80
N ASP A 74 4.45 -16.89 -2.92
CA ASP A 74 4.45 -18.28 -3.32
C ASP A 74 3.04 -18.75 -3.69
N ALA A 75 2.90 -19.31 -4.88
CA ALA A 75 1.65 -19.82 -5.40
C ALA A 75 1.44 -21.32 -5.16
N THR A 76 2.41 -22.01 -4.52
CA THR A 76 2.35 -23.45 -4.28
C THR A 76 1.06 -23.82 -3.53
N ASP A 77 0.32 -24.74 -4.08
CA ASP A 77 -0.95 -25.27 -3.54
C ASP A 77 -2.07 -24.25 -3.29
N GLN A 78 -1.88 -23.01 -3.74
CA GLN A 78 -2.87 -21.95 -3.57
C GLN A 78 -4.02 -22.09 -4.58
N ILE A 79 -5.25 -21.79 -4.13
CA ILE A 79 -6.42 -21.74 -5.00
C ILE A 79 -6.34 -20.48 -5.87
N LEU A 80 -6.32 -20.63 -7.19
CA LEU A 80 -6.17 -19.57 -8.18
C LEU A 80 -7.04 -18.33 -7.91
N GLY A 81 -8.31 -18.51 -7.56
CA GLY A 81 -9.22 -17.40 -7.32
C GLY A 81 -8.89 -16.62 -6.05
N ARG A 82 -8.52 -17.31 -4.98
CA ARG A 82 -8.11 -16.68 -3.70
C ARG A 82 -6.76 -15.97 -3.85
N LEU A 83 -5.79 -16.62 -4.47
CA LEU A 83 -4.50 -16.03 -4.84
C LEU A 83 -4.73 -14.74 -5.64
N GLY A 84 -5.48 -14.81 -6.73
CA GLY A 84 -5.73 -13.67 -7.62
C GLY A 84 -6.39 -12.48 -6.90
N SER A 85 -7.33 -12.72 -5.99
CA SER A 85 -8.01 -11.65 -5.25
C SER A 85 -7.05 -10.90 -4.31
N LYS A 86 -6.15 -11.61 -3.63
CA LYS A 86 -5.16 -11.01 -2.73
C LYS A 86 -4.07 -10.29 -3.51
N VAL A 87 -3.58 -10.88 -4.60
CA VAL A 87 -2.64 -10.23 -5.52
C VAL A 87 -3.24 -8.95 -6.11
N ALA A 88 -4.51 -8.94 -6.51
CA ALA A 88 -5.18 -7.74 -7.01
C ALA A 88 -5.28 -6.63 -5.96
N LYS A 89 -5.47 -6.98 -4.68
CA LYS A 89 -5.44 -6.00 -3.56
C LYS A 89 -4.04 -5.40 -3.38
N LEU A 90 -2.97 -6.22 -3.46
CA LEU A 90 -1.58 -5.77 -3.37
C LEU A 90 -1.21 -4.84 -4.54
N LEU A 91 -1.51 -5.26 -5.78
CA LEU A 91 -1.26 -4.46 -6.99
C LEU A 91 -2.01 -3.12 -6.96
N ARG A 92 -3.19 -3.07 -6.35
CA ARG A 92 -3.95 -1.84 -6.20
C ARG A 92 -3.47 -0.98 -5.01
N GLY A 93 -2.75 -1.58 -4.05
CA GLY A 93 -2.26 -0.90 -2.86
C GLY A 93 -3.30 -0.72 -1.75
N LYS A 94 -4.35 -1.56 -1.71
CA LYS A 94 -5.43 -1.45 -0.72
C LYS A 94 -5.00 -1.75 0.73
N TYR A 95 -3.83 -2.31 0.93
CA TYR A 95 -3.26 -2.55 2.26
C TYR A 95 -2.52 -1.33 2.82
N LYS A 96 -2.26 -0.31 1.99
CA LYS A 96 -1.57 0.90 2.41
C LYS A 96 -2.53 1.94 2.99
N PRO A 97 -2.19 2.61 4.10
CA PRO A 97 -3.06 3.60 4.74
C PRO A 97 -3.30 4.84 3.84
N ASN A 98 -2.35 5.18 2.98
CA ASN A 98 -2.42 6.31 2.05
C ASN A 98 -2.98 5.93 0.67
N TYR A 99 -3.75 4.84 0.59
CA TYR A 99 -4.37 4.40 -0.65
C TYR A 99 -5.24 5.49 -1.29
N THR A 100 -4.96 5.82 -2.54
CA THR A 100 -5.72 6.80 -3.33
C THR A 100 -6.16 6.15 -4.65
N PRO A 101 -7.47 6.15 -4.98
CA PRO A 101 -8.01 5.38 -6.11
C PRO A 101 -7.49 5.79 -7.49
N HIS A 102 -7.12 7.05 -7.68
CA HIS A 102 -6.69 7.61 -8.97
C HIS A 102 -5.18 7.53 -9.21
N VAL A 103 -4.40 7.12 -8.20
CA VAL A 103 -2.95 6.99 -8.27
C VAL A 103 -2.55 5.52 -8.16
N ASP A 104 -1.45 5.15 -8.81
CA ASP A 104 -0.83 3.83 -8.70
C ASP A 104 -0.04 3.73 -7.39
N CYS A 105 -0.75 3.38 -6.30
CA CYS A 105 -0.18 3.20 -4.96
C CYS A 105 0.27 1.76 -4.68
N GLY A 106 0.06 0.85 -5.63
CA GLY A 106 0.34 -0.57 -5.47
C GLY A 106 1.82 -0.91 -5.45
N ASP A 107 2.10 -2.16 -5.09
CA ASP A 107 3.43 -2.73 -5.04
C ASP A 107 3.72 -3.55 -6.29
N ASN A 108 5.00 -3.84 -6.53
CA ASN A 108 5.42 -4.79 -7.56
C ASN A 108 5.31 -6.21 -6.98
N VAL A 109 4.53 -7.07 -7.61
CA VAL A 109 4.27 -8.42 -7.12
C VAL A 109 4.94 -9.45 -8.01
N ILE A 110 5.79 -10.28 -7.43
CA ILE A 110 6.43 -11.42 -8.05
C ILE A 110 5.71 -12.67 -7.56
N ILE A 111 5.20 -13.47 -8.47
CA ILE A 111 4.56 -14.76 -8.18
C ILE A 111 5.51 -15.86 -8.62
N ILE A 112 5.89 -16.73 -7.69
CA ILE A 112 6.72 -17.92 -7.96
C ILE A 112 5.88 -19.20 -7.88
N ASN A 113 6.39 -20.30 -8.44
CA ASN A 113 5.71 -21.61 -8.50
C ASN A 113 4.32 -21.56 -9.15
N ALA A 114 4.16 -20.77 -10.20
CA ALA A 114 2.87 -20.59 -10.87
C ALA A 114 2.32 -21.87 -11.51
N ASP A 115 3.16 -22.87 -11.78
CA ASP A 115 2.81 -24.20 -12.28
C ASP A 115 2.01 -25.02 -11.25
N LYS A 116 2.23 -24.79 -9.95
CA LYS A 116 1.64 -25.55 -8.83
C LYS A 116 0.32 -24.98 -8.32
N VAL A 117 -0.27 -24.04 -9.04
CA VAL A 117 -1.56 -23.43 -8.67
C VAL A 117 -2.71 -24.41 -8.83
N LYS A 118 -3.65 -24.43 -7.88
CA LYS A 118 -4.80 -25.33 -7.88
C LYS A 118 -6.11 -24.64 -8.25
N LEU A 119 -6.96 -25.37 -8.97
CA LEU A 119 -8.38 -25.04 -9.14
C LEU A 119 -9.23 -26.09 -8.42
N THR A 120 -10.29 -25.66 -7.76
CA THR A 120 -11.19 -26.56 -7.03
C THR A 120 -12.21 -27.21 -7.97
N GLY A 121 -12.53 -28.50 -7.72
CA GLY A 121 -13.47 -29.26 -8.54
C GLY A 121 -12.97 -29.42 -9.99
N ASN A 122 -13.91 -29.62 -10.92
CA ASN A 122 -13.60 -29.86 -12.33
C ASN A 122 -13.39 -28.57 -13.17
N LYS A 123 -13.07 -27.44 -12.51
CA LYS A 123 -12.93 -26.12 -13.17
C LYS A 123 -11.83 -26.07 -14.24
N TRP A 124 -10.90 -27.01 -14.24
CA TRP A 124 -9.89 -27.10 -15.27
C TRP A 124 -10.51 -27.30 -16.67
N ASN A 125 -11.56 -28.10 -16.75
CA ASN A 125 -12.22 -28.44 -18.00
C ASN A 125 -13.53 -27.67 -18.23
N ASP A 126 -14.33 -27.47 -17.16
CA ASP A 126 -15.66 -26.89 -17.27
C ASP A 126 -15.67 -25.38 -17.35
N LYS A 127 -14.67 -24.71 -16.74
CA LYS A 127 -14.62 -23.26 -16.78
C LYS A 127 -14.20 -22.76 -18.15
N VAL A 128 -15.00 -21.87 -18.73
CA VAL A 128 -14.72 -21.26 -20.02
C VAL A 128 -14.40 -19.77 -19.85
N TYR A 129 -13.31 -19.34 -20.46
CA TYR A 129 -12.96 -17.94 -20.62
C TYR A 129 -13.33 -17.47 -22.01
N LEU A 130 -14.26 -16.54 -22.08
CA LEU A 130 -14.69 -15.92 -23.33
C LEU A 130 -13.74 -14.79 -23.73
N SER A 131 -13.50 -14.67 -25.03
CA SER A 131 -12.86 -13.52 -25.66
C SER A 131 -13.53 -13.25 -27.01
N TYR A 132 -13.55 -11.98 -27.42
CA TYR A 132 -14.18 -11.57 -28.66
C TYR A 132 -13.19 -10.80 -29.54
N THR A 133 -13.15 -11.11 -30.83
CA THR A 133 -12.18 -10.51 -31.77
C THR A 133 -12.69 -9.21 -32.42
N GLY A 134 -13.96 -8.85 -32.25
CA GLY A 134 -14.57 -7.66 -32.86
C GLY A 134 -15.25 -7.91 -34.20
N TYR A 135 -15.18 -9.12 -34.75
CA TYR A 135 -15.80 -9.48 -36.02
C TYR A 135 -17.04 -10.37 -35.82
N PRO A 136 -18.00 -10.39 -36.77
CA PRO A 136 -19.12 -11.34 -36.72
C PRO A 136 -18.63 -12.77 -36.53
N GLY A 137 -19.23 -13.54 -35.61
CA GLY A 137 -18.78 -14.88 -35.26
C GLY A 137 -17.45 -14.97 -34.52
N GLY A 138 -16.86 -13.83 -34.08
CA GLY A 138 -15.54 -13.74 -33.47
C GLY A 138 -15.45 -14.12 -31.99
N GLN A 139 -16.48 -14.77 -31.41
CA GLN A 139 -16.39 -15.31 -30.08
C GLN A 139 -15.44 -16.49 -30.02
N ARG A 140 -14.52 -16.43 -29.07
CA ARG A 140 -13.56 -17.52 -28.82
C ARG A 140 -13.65 -17.97 -27.38
N GLU A 141 -13.60 -19.28 -27.20
CA GLU A 141 -13.69 -19.96 -25.93
C GLU A 141 -12.39 -20.70 -25.63
N ILE A 142 -11.92 -20.58 -24.40
CA ILE A 142 -10.73 -21.30 -23.95
C ILE A 142 -10.90 -21.76 -22.51
N THR A 143 -10.61 -23.03 -22.26
CA THR A 143 -10.59 -23.60 -20.91
C THR A 143 -9.24 -23.33 -20.22
N PRO A 144 -9.18 -23.35 -18.88
CA PRO A 144 -7.91 -23.23 -18.14
C PRO A 144 -6.88 -24.27 -18.59
N ALA A 145 -7.27 -25.53 -18.74
CA ALA A 145 -6.37 -26.59 -19.21
C ALA A 145 -5.75 -26.30 -20.57
N ARG A 146 -6.56 -25.85 -21.54
CA ARG A 146 -6.06 -25.45 -22.88
C ARG A 146 -5.20 -24.19 -22.82
N LEU A 147 -5.42 -23.31 -21.85
CA LEU A 147 -4.63 -22.10 -21.66
C LEU A 147 -3.25 -22.44 -21.10
N GLN A 148 -3.21 -23.35 -20.11
CA GLN A 148 -1.98 -23.81 -19.47
C GLN A 148 -1.07 -24.58 -20.44
N ALA A 149 -1.64 -25.38 -21.33
CA ALA A 149 -0.90 -26.12 -22.35
C ALA A 149 -0.17 -25.23 -23.38
N LYS A 150 -0.45 -23.92 -23.41
CA LYS A 150 0.24 -22.98 -24.29
C LYS A 150 1.60 -22.56 -23.71
N PRO A 151 2.57 -22.15 -24.52
CA PRO A 151 3.82 -21.58 -24.03
C PRO A 151 3.54 -20.40 -23.09
N ASN A 152 4.17 -20.39 -21.91
CA ASN A 152 3.89 -19.46 -20.80
C ASN A 152 2.40 -19.47 -20.38
N GLY A 153 1.80 -20.66 -20.33
CA GLY A 153 0.38 -20.82 -20.03
C GLY A 153 0.01 -20.37 -18.61
N ASP A 154 0.88 -20.67 -17.63
CA ASP A 154 0.69 -20.30 -16.23
C ASP A 154 0.65 -18.78 -16.03
N ASP A 155 1.58 -18.05 -16.66
CA ASP A 155 1.56 -16.58 -16.67
C ASP A 155 0.27 -16.04 -17.31
N LYS A 156 -0.12 -16.57 -18.47
CA LYS A 156 -1.34 -16.15 -19.17
C LYS A 156 -2.61 -16.42 -18.36
N LEU A 157 -2.67 -17.55 -17.66
CA LEU A 157 -3.80 -17.92 -16.82
C LEU A 157 -3.92 -16.97 -15.63
N LEU A 158 -2.85 -16.76 -14.88
CA LEU A 158 -2.81 -15.85 -13.73
C LEU A 158 -3.13 -14.41 -14.14
N ARG A 159 -2.50 -13.90 -15.20
CA ARG A 159 -2.78 -12.55 -15.72
C ARG A 159 -4.23 -12.40 -16.15
N LYS A 160 -4.83 -13.40 -16.79
CA LYS A 160 -6.23 -13.36 -17.21
C LYS A 160 -7.18 -13.26 -16.02
N VAL A 161 -6.91 -14.01 -14.95
CA VAL A 161 -7.71 -13.98 -13.71
C VAL A 161 -7.55 -12.65 -12.99
N VAL A 162 -6.32 -12.21 -12.75
CA VAL A 162 -6.04 -10.94 -12.04
C VAL A 162 -6.56 -9.74 -12.84
N LYS A 163 -6.42 -9.73 -14.17
CA LYS A 163 -6.97 -8.68 -15.05
C LYS A 163 -8.49 -8.52 -14.87
N GLY A 164 -9.21 -9.64 -14.68
CA GLY A 164 -10.65 -9.61 -14.40
C GLY A 164 -11.01 -9.01 -13.03
N MET A 165 -10.08 -9.01 -12.07
CA MET A 165 -10.26 -8.49 -10.71
C MET A 165 -9.78 -7.04 -10.54
N LEU A 166 -8.99 -6.53 -11.49
CA LEU A 166 -8.55 -5.15 -11.53
C LEU A 166 -9.58 -4.24 -12.23
N PRO A 167 -9.59 -2.94 -11.95
CA PRO A 167 -10.49 -2.00 -12.62
C PRO A 167 -10.21 -1.96 -14.12
N LYS A 168 -11.28 -1.90 -14.93
CA LYS A 168 -11.21 -1.88 -16.40
C LYS A 168 -10.94 -0.47 -16.95
N ASN A 169 -9.81 0.12 -16.57
CA ASN A 169 -9.40 1.47 -17.01
C ASN A 169 -7.90 1.50 -17.33
N LYS A 170 -7.40 2.64 -17.82
CA LYS A 170 -5.98 2.84 -18.13
C LYS A 170 -5.07 2.56 -16.93
N LEU A 171 -5.50 2.94 -15.70
CA LEU A 171 -4.77 2.67 -14.48
C LEU A 171 -4.70 1.16 -14.20
N GLY A 172 -5.80 0.43 -14.36
CA GLY A 172 -5.81 -1.03 -14.16
C GLY A 172 -4.89 -1.78 -15.14
N ALA A 173 -4.78 -1.32 -16.38
CA ALA A 173 -3.82 -1.88 -17.33
C ALA A 173 -2.36 -1.64 -16.88
N LYS A 174 -2.07 -0.46 -16.31
CA LYS A 174 -0.75 -0.13 -15.75
C LYS A 174 -0.43 -0.98 -14.52
N LEU A 175 -1.41 -1.16 -13.62
CA LEU A 175 -1.27 -2.00 -12.42
C LEU A 175 -0.95 -3.45 -12.76
N LEU A 176 -1.56 -3.99 -13.82
CA LEU A 176 -1.28 -5.34 -14.29
C LEU A 176 0.18 -5.51 -14.78
N GLY A 177 0.80 -4.44 -15.27
CA GLY A 177 2.22 -4.42 -15.65
C GLY A 177 3.19 -4.60 -14.47
N ASN A 178 2.75 -4.29 -13.23
CA ASN A 178 3.54 -4.46 -12.03
C ASN A 178 3.51 -5.92 -11.48
N MET A 179 2.91 -6.86 -12.22
CA MET A 179 2.84 -8.27 -11.86
C MET A 179 3.81 -9.08 -12.71
N TYR A 180 4.71 -9.78 -12.05
CA TYR A 180 5.71 -10.68 -12.64
C TYR A 180 5.38 -12.11 -12.22
N VAL A 181 5.34 -13.03 -13.17
CA VAL A 181 4.96 -14.43 -12.91
C VAL A 181 6.05 -15.35 -13.40
N TYR A 182 6.47 -16.25 -12.52
CA TYR A 182 7.48 -17.28 -12.79
C TYR A 182 6.89 -18.67 -12.55
N ALA A 183 7.09 -19.59 -13.47
CA ALA A 183 6.64 -20.96 -13.32
C ALA A 183 7.38 -21.69 -12.21
N GLY A 184 8.70 -21.50 -12.12
CA GLY A 184 9.56 -22.11 -11.10
C GLY A 184 9.70 -21.28 -9.83
N SER A 185 10.63 -21.70 -8.97
CA SER A 185 10.96 -21.04 -7.70
C SER A 185 11.90 -19.85 -7.86
N GLU A 186 12.62 -19.77 -8.97
CA GLU A 186 13.64 -18.74 -9.21
C GLU A 186 13.03 -17.51 -9.89
N HIS A 187 13.48 -16.34 -9.48
CA HIS A 187 13.08 -15.06 -10.09
C HIS A 187 14.31 -14.19 -10.41
N LYS A 188 14.17 -13.24 -11.32
CA LYS A 188 15.28 -12.38 -11.80
C LYS A 188 15.36 -11.03 -11.07
N HIS A 189 14.72 -10.89 -9.91
CA HIS A 189 14.56 -9.60 -9.21
C HIS A 189 15.26 -9.56 -7.85
N ASP A 190 16.40 -10.27 -7.69
CA ASP A 190 17.13 -10.30 -6.41
C ASP A 190 17.70 -8.94 -6.02
N ALA A 191 18.15 -8.16 -7.01
CA ALA A 191 18.70 -6.82 -6.81
C ALA A 191 17.71 -5.82 -6.15
N GLN A 192 16.40 -6.07 -6.23
CA GLN A 192 15.36 -5.25 -5.62
C GLN A 192 15.05 -5.63 -4.17
N ASN A 193 15.71 -6.66 -3.61
CA ASN A 193 15.49 -7.18 -2.26
C ASN A 193 13.98 -7.35 -1.93
N PRO A 194 13.27 -8.21 -2.68
CA PRO A 194 11.83 -8.37 -2.52
C PRO A 194 11.50 -9.04 -1.18
N LYS A 195 10.40 -8.60 -0.54
CA LYS A 195 9.90 -9.16 0.71
C LYS A 195 8.99 -10.36 0.42
N MET A 196 9.25 -11.51 1.02
CA MET A 196 8.36 -12.65 0.95
C MET A 196 7.14 -12.42 1.85
N ILE A 197 5.96 -12.63 1.32
CA ILE A 197 4.69 -12.48 2.07
C ILE A 197 3.84 -13.74 1.90
N ASP A 198 3.40 -14.29 3.03
CA ASP A 198 2.44 -15.37 3.06
C ASP A 198 1.03 -14.85 2.74
N ILE A 199 0.46 -15.36 1.66
CA ILE A 199 -0.88 -14.97 1.20
C ILE A 199 -1.93 -15.30 2.25
N ASN A 200 -1.81 -16.41 2.95
CA ASN A 200 -2.81 -16.85 3.93
C ASN A 200 -2.88 -15.92 5.15
N ALA A 201 -1.80 -15.24 5.50
CA ALA A 201 -1.76 -14.25 6.57
C ALA A 201 -2.48 -12.93 6.20
N LEU A 202 -2.67 -12.65 4.90
CA LEU A 202 -3.38 -11.45 4.45
C LEU A 202 -4.89 -11.61 4.57
N LYS A 203 -5.54 -10.69 5.25
CA LYS A 203 -7.01 -10.60 5.38
C LYS A 203 -7.68 -9.93 4.19
#